data_67308390c459a331d4426d6558a8d805
#
_entry.id   67308390c459a331d4426d6558a8d805
#
_cell.length_a   1.000
_cell.length_b   1.000
_cell.length_c   1.000
_cell.angle_alpha   90.00
_cell.angle_beta   90.00
_cell.angle_gamma   90.00
#
_symmetry.space_group_name_H-M   'P 1'
#
loop_
_entity.id
_entity.type
_entity.pdbx_description
1 polymer ?
#
loop_
_entity_poly.entity_id
_entity_poly.type
_entity_poly.pdbx_seq_one_letter_code
_entity_poly.pdbx_strand_id
1 'polypeptide(L)'
;MTTTPTVLDITQYDNTAARTGDKLKRRVAFVTGGTRGIGAAICRSLASQGAVLAAGYAGNDDAAGKFRDRFASTYGTEVSIHKGNVGDANDCRRTIEEVIATHGRLDILVNNAGITIDKTVLKLSDEDWFKVLNVNLSGAFFLSQAALRHMAERGSGRIVNVSSVIGEMGNIGQANYAASKSGLFGLTKTLAREAAFLLARAGKLTDPDGVGLTVNTVTPGFIATEMLEHVPTKVLEKIVGQIPLGRLGKPEEVARVVHFLAADASGYITGQVWGVNGGLDM
;
A
#
# COMPACT_ATOMS: atom_id res chain seq x y z
N MET A 1 -8.68 -39.05 -12.15
CA MET A 1 -9.59 -38.33 -11.21
C MET A 1 -8.97 -36.97 -10.97
N THR A 2 -9.44 -35.98 -11.71
CA THR A 2 -8.96 -34.59 -11.60
C THR A 2 -9.74 -33.93 -10.50
N THR A 3 -9.08 -33.71 -9.37
CA THR A 3 -9.68 -32.92 -8.26
C THR A 3 -9.77 -31.47 -8.71
N THR A 4 -10.99 -31.00 -8.87
CA THR A 4 -11.31 -29.58 -9.08
C THR A 4 -10.68 -28.76 -7.93
N PRO A 5 -9.92 -27.70 -8.20
CA PRO A 5 -9.43 -26.85 -7.13
C PRO A 5 -10.61 -26.20 -6.42
N THR A 6 -10.77 -26.48 -5.16
CA THR A 6 -11.77 -25.86 -4.29
C THR A 6 -11.54 -24.35 -4.29
N VAL A 7 -12.59 -23.58 -4.58
CA VAL A 7 -12.62 -22.13 -4.42
C VAL A 7 -12.08 -21.82 -3.04
N LEU A 8 -10.96 -21.08 -2.98
CA LEU A 8 -10.28 -20.75 -1.74
C LEU A 8 -11.25 -20.00 -0.82
N ASP A 9 -11.64 -20.65 0.27
CA ASP A 9 -12.34 -20.01 1.36
C ASP A 9 -11.39 -19.02 2.04
N ILE A 10 -11.50 -17.73 1.65
CA ILE A 10 -10.69 -16.64 2.15
C ILE A 10 -10.92 -16.33 3.65
N THR A 11 -11.92 -16.98 4.28
CA THR A 11 -12.24 -16.78 5.70
C THR A 11 -11.34 -17.60 6.64
N GLN A 12 -10.61 -18.60 6.15
CA GLN A 12 -9.81 -19.53 6.95
C GLN A 12 -8.34 -19.16 7.16
N TYR A 13 -7.90 -18.00 6.68
CA TYR A 13 -6.51 -17.57 6.91
C TYR A 13 -6.37 -16.94 8.29
N ASP A 14 -6.28 -17.80 9.30
CA ASP A 14 -5.84 -17.40 10.63
C ASP A 14 -4.35 -17.06 10.61
N ASN A 15 -4.05 -15.78 10.77
CA ASN A 15 -2.69 -15.24 10.70
C ASN A 15 -2.00 -15.21 12.08
N THR A 16 -2.36 -16.12 12.97
CA THR A 16 -1.75 -16.27 14.30
C THR A 16 -0.26 -16.63 14.27
N ALA A 17 0.27 -17.00 13.09
CA ALA A 17 1.69 -17.33 12.92
C ALA A 17 2.62 -16.12 12.74
N ALA A 18 2.10 -14.89 12.63
CA ALA A 18 2.94 -13.70 12.64
C ALA A 18 3.48 -13.50 14.06
N ARG A 19 4.72 -13.89 14.30
CA ARG A 19 5.38 -13.63 15.59
C ARG A 19 5.28 -12.14 15.89
N THR A 20 4.62 -11.79 16.98
CA THR A 20 4.62 -10.43 17.52
C THR A 20 6.05 -9.99 17.76
N GLY A 21 6.37 -8.78 17.41
CA GLY A 21 7.70 -8.19 17.57
C GLY A 21 7.58 -6.69 17.89
N ASP A 22 8.69 -6.05 18.06
CA ASP A 22 8.77 -4.63 18.42
C ASP A 22 9.59 -3.77 17.43
N LYS A 23 9.83 -4.31 16.22
CA LYS A 23 10.63 -3.65 15.18
C LYS A 23 10.09 -2.28 14.77
N LEU A 24 8.80 -2.05 14.94
CA LEU A 24 8.12 -0.79 14.63
C LEU A 24 7.55 -0.11 15.87
N LYS A 25 8.04 -0.49 17.05
CA LYS A 25 7.59 0.08 18.32
C LYS A 25 7.72 1.62 18.30
N ARG A 26 6.64 2.31 18.69
CA ARG A 26 6.53 3.78 18.69
C ARG A 26 6.52 4.43 17.29
N ARG A 27 6.49 3.67 16.20
CA ARG A 27 6.28 4.20 14.85
C ARG A 27 4.79 4.37 14.60
N VAL A 28 4.40 5.49 14.03
CA VAL A 28 3.04 5.76 13.56
C VAL A 28 2.98 5.49 12.06
N ALA A 29 2.07 4.59 11.66
CA ALA A 29 1.89 4.21 10.27
C ALA A 29 0.50 4.63 9.77
N PHE A 30 0.45 5.34 8.66
CA PHE A 30 -0.78 5.65 7.94
C PHE A 30 -0.87 4.81 6.67
N VAL A 31 -1.96 4.04 6.55
CA VAL A 31 -2.22 3.15 5.39
C VAL A 31 -3.49 3.61 4.69
N THR A 32 -3.38 4.13 3.46
CA THR A 32 -4.56 4.52 2.69
C THR A 32 -5.28 3.29 2.14
N GLY A 33 -6.63 3.31 2.14
CA GLY A 33 -7.40 2.09 1.85
C GLY A 33 -7.10 0.97 2.85
N GLY A 34 -6.79 1.33 4.11
CA GLY A 34 -6.31 0.43 5.16
C GLY A 34 -7.38 -0.46 5.78
N THR A 35 -8.67 -0.29 5.44
CA THR A 35 -9.78 -0.97 6.11
C THR A 35 -10.19 -2.30 5.48
N ARG A 36 -9.63 -2.69 4.32
CA ARG A 36 -9.92 -3.95 3.61
C ARG A 36 -8.75 -4.45 2.77
N GLY A 37 -8.87 -5.67 2.26
CA GLY A 37 -7.93 -6.27 1.30
C GLY A 37 -6.46 -6.19 1.74
N ILE A 38 -5.59 -5.81 0.81
CA ILE A 38 -4.15 -5.65 1.04
C ILE A 38 -3.87 -4.61 2.13
N GLY A 39 -4.60 -3.47 2.13
CA GLY A 39 -4.42 -2.42 3.13
C GLY A 39 -4.67 -2.91 4.55
N ALA A 40 -5.73 -3.68 4.78
CA ALA A 40 -6.02 -4.27 6.09
C ALA A 40 -4.94 -5.28 6.52
N ALA A 41 -4.43 -6.09 5.58
CA ALA A 41 -3.32 -7.00 5.86
C ALA A 41 -2.03 -6.24 6.23
N ILE A 42 -1.76 -5.11 5.54
CA ILE A 42 -0.64 -4.23 5.88
C ILE A 42 -0.82 -3.66 7.30
N CYS A 43 -2.00 -3.14 7.64
CA CYS A 43 -2.29 -2.66 8.99
C CYS A 43 -2.00 -3.74 10.05
N ARG A 44 -2.50 -4.98 9.84
CA ARG A 44 -2.24 -6.11 10.74
C ARG A 44 -0.75 -6.41 10.88
N SER A 45 -0.03 -6.47 9.76
CA SER A 45 1.40 -6.77 9.75
C SER A 45 2.23 -5.72 10.47
N LEU A 46 1.93 -4.43 10.29
CA LEU A 46 2.63 -3.35 10.98
C LEU A 46 2.30 -3.31 12.48
N ALA A 47 1.03 -3.52 12.85
CA ALA A 47 0.62 -3.59 14.26
C ALA A 47 1.27 -4.76 15.00
N SER A 48 1.42 -5.93 14.36
CA SER A 48 2.09 -7.10 14.95
C SER A 48 3.56 -6.82 15.31
N GLN A 49 4.13 -5.73 14.83
CA GLN A 49 5.48 -5.26 15.12
C GLN A 49 5.51 -4.02 16.01
N GLY A 50 4.40 -3.68 16.64
CA GLY A 50 4.30 -2.60 17.61
C GLY A 50 4.06 -1.21 17.02
N ALA A 51 3.70 -1.09 15.73
CA ALA A 51 3.32 0.19 15.15
C ALA A 51 1.96 0.67 15.68
N VAL A 52 1.82 1.96 15.89
CA VAL A 52 0.55 2.66 16.08
C VAL A 52 -0.07 2.90 14.70
N LEU A 53 -1.36 2.58 14.54
CA LEU A 53 -2.01 2.52 13.24
C LEU A 53 -3.02 3.64 13.02
N ALA A 54 -2.96 4.23 11.82
CA ALA A 54 -3.97 5.05 11.21
C ALA A 54 -4.41 4.41 9.88
N ALA A 55 -5.69 4.15 9.68
CA ALA A 55 -6.24 3.56 8.48
C ALA A 55 -7.12 4.55 7.72
N GLY A 56 -6.75 4.85 6.47
CA GLY A 56 -7.52 5.72 5.57
C GLY A 56 -8.64 4.96 4.86
N TYR A 57 -9.76 5.61 4.65
CA TYR A 57 -10.89 5.10 3.85
C TYR A 57 -11.63 6.24 3.15
N ALA A 58 -12.41 5.95 2.10
CA ALA A 58 -13.10 6.99 1.33
C ALA A 58 -14.58 7.18 1.69
N GLY A 59 -15.39 6.14 1.66
CA GLY A 59 -16.84 6.36 1.66
C GLY A 59 -17.70 5.40 2.51
N ASN A 60 -17.18 4.28 2.98
CA ASN A 60 -17.97 3.33 3.75
C ASN A 60 -17.66 3.43 5.25
N ASP A 61 -18.40 4.32 5.94
CA ASP A 61 -18.21 4.60 7.36
C ASP A 61 -18.50 3.36 8.23
N ASP A 62 -19.53 2.58 7.90
CA ASP A 62 -19.90 1.35 8.63
C ASP A 62 -18.79 0.28 8.53
N ALA A 63 -18.25 0.06 7.32
CA ALA A 63 -17.17 -0.90 7.13
C ALA A 63 -15.88 -0.44 7.85
N ALA A 64 -15.58 0.85 7.84
CA ALA A 64 -14.44 1.40 8.56
C ALA A 64 -14.60 1.29 10.08
N GLY A 65 -15.80 1.54 10.62
CA GLY A 65 -16.11 1.33 12.03
C GLY A 65 -15.98 -0.13 12.45
N LYS A 66 -16.56 -1.05 11.69
CA LYS A 66 -16.43 -2.50 11.92
C LYS A 66 -14.97 -2.97 11.87
N PHE A 67 -14.17 -2.43 10.93
CA PHE A 67 -12.75 -2.72 10.87
C PHE A 67 -12.02 -2.29 12.15
N ARG A 68 -12.24 -1.06 12.61
CA ARG A 68 -11.66 -0.52 13.85
C ARG A 68 -11.99 -1.41 15.05
N ASP A 69 -13.28 -1.71 15.23
CA ASP A 69 -13.77 -2.43 16.40
C ASP A 69 -13.25 -3.89 16.42
N ARG A 70 -13.27 -4.53 15.24
CA ARG A 70 -12.68 -5.87 15.07
C ARG A 70 -11.18 -5.86 15.27
N PHE A 71 -10.48 -4.83 14.81
CA PHE A 71 -9.04 -4.70 14.97
C PHE A 71 -8.65 -4.63 16.46
N ALA A 72 -9.32 -3.77 17.21
CA ALA A 72 -9.12 -3.64 18.66
C ALA A 72 -9.40 -4.95 19.41
N SER A 73 -10.53 -5.62 19.11
CA SER A 73 -10.89 -6.88 19.76
C SER A 73 -9.96 -8.04 19.43
N THR A 74 -9.42 -8.10 18.21
CA THR A 74 -8.59 -9.23 17.75
C THR A 74 -7.12 -9.06 18.12
N TYR A 75 -6.59 -7.84 18.06
CA TYR A 75 -5.17 -7.57 18.21
C TYR A 75 -4.81 -6.82 19.51
N GLY A 76 -5.80 -6.42 20.30
CA GLY A 76 -5.59 -5.64 21.53
C GLY A 76 -4.94 -4.27 21.27
N THR A 77 -5.00 -3.78 20.04
CA THR A 77 -4.36 -2.52 19.61
C THR A 77 -5.39 -1.66 18.93
N GLU A 78 -5.48 -0.41 19.32
CA GLU A 78 -6.38 0.56 18.67
C GLU A 78 -5.83 1.00 17.32
N VAL A 79 -6.75 1.23 16.37
CA VAL A 79 -6.46 1.83 15.08
C VAL A 79 -7.35 3.07 14.90
N SER A 80 -6.76 4.22 14.60
CA SER A 80 -7.55 5.39 14.20
C SER A 80 -8.00 5.25 12.74
N ILE A 81 -9.20 5.75 12.44
CA ILE A 81 -9.73 5.72 11.07
C ILE A 81 -9.89 7.16 10.56
N HIS A 82 -9.43 7.41 9.33
CA HIS A 82 -9.41 8.74 8.73
C HIS A 82 -10.12 8.73 7.37
N LYS A 83 -11.20 9.50 7.27
CA LYS A 83 -11.98 9.61 6.04
C LYS A 83 -11.37 10.64 5.10
N GLY A 84 -11.13 10.26 3.84
CA GLY A 84 -10.65 11.18 2.81
C GLY A 84 -10.63 10.55 1.43
N ASN A 85 -10.94 11.36 0.43
CA ASN A 85 -10.81 10.98 -0.98
C ASN A 85 -9.37 11.24 -1.43
N VAL A 86 -8.59 10.20 -1.63
CA VAL A 86 -7.20 10.34 -2.09
C VAL A 86 -7.07 10.94 -3.51
N GLY A 87 -8.16 10.99 -4.27
CA GLY A 87 -8.19 11.70 -5.56
C GLY A 87 -8.32 13.23 -5.43
N ASP A 88 -8.48 13.75 -4.21
CA ASP A 88 -8.55 15.18 -3.89
C ASP A 88 -7.33 15.63 -3.09
N ALA A 89 -6.63 16.65 -3.58
CA ALA A 89 -5.40 17.14 -2.97
C ALA A 89 -5.60 17.74 -1.57
N ASN A 90 -6.76 18.39 -1.32
CA ASN A 90 -7.04 18.99 -0.01
C ASN A 90 -7.36 17.91 1.01
N ASP A 91 -8.14 16.89 0.63
CA ASP A 91 -8.41 15.74 1.47
C ASP A 91 -7.12 14.98 1.82
N CYS A 92 -6.20 14.82 0.87
CA CYS A 92 -4.91 14.21 1.12
C CYS A 92 -4.10 14.97 2.18
N ARG A 93 -4.01 16.30 2.06
CA ARG A 93 -3.27 17.13 3.03
C ARG A 93 -3.94 17.11 4.40
N ARG A 94 -5.27 17.29 4.43
CA ARG A 94 -6.06 17.23 5.66
C ARG A 94 -5.89 15.90 6.40
N THR A 95 -5.95 14.76 5.70
CA THR A 95 -5.79 13.46 6.36
C THR A 95 -4.39 13.25 6.94
N ILE A 96 -3.33 13.73 6.29
CA ILE A 96 -1.98 13.69 6.86
C ILE A 96 -1.89 14.56 8.12
N GLU A 97 -2.46 15.77 8.09
CA GLU A 97 -2.50 16.68 9.24
C GLU A 97 -3.30 16.08 10.41
N GLU A 98 -4.45 15.46 10.14
CA GLU A 98 -5.25 14.75 11.13
C GLU A 98 -4.50 13.60 11.80
N VAL A 99 -3.78 12.78 11.02
CA VAL A 99 -2.95 11.69 11.55
C VAL A 99 -1.85 12.24 12.46
N ILE A 100 -1.15 13.29 12.01
CA ILE A 100 -0.11 13.94 12.81
C ILE A 100 -0.69 14.56 14.08
N ALA A 101 -1.84 15.23 14.00
CA ALA A 101 -2.51 15.83 15.17
C ALA A 101 -2.96 14.75 16.18
N THR A 102 -3.48 13.61 15.68
CA THR A 102 -3.96 12.51 16.53
C THR A 102 -2.84 11.78 17.25
N HIS A 103 -1.71 11.54 16.56
CA HIS A 103 -0.64 10.68 17.07
C HIS A 103 0.68 11.41 17.40
N GLY A 104 0.74 12.72 17.17
CA GLY A 104 1.93 13.55 17.40
C GLY A 104 3.05 13.36 16.36
N ARG A 105 2.92 12.39 15.44
CA ARG A 105 3.93 12.06 14.43
C ARG A 105 3.37 11.20 13.30
N LEU A 106 4.10 11.16 12.20
CA LEU A 106 3.91 10.19 11.11
C LEU A 106 5.28 9.66 10.69
N ASP A 107 5.50 8.35 10.80
CA ASP A 107 6.77 7.70 10.48
C ASP A 107 6.71 6.85 9.21
N ILE A 108 5.54 6.27 8.93
CA ILE A 108 5.35 5.34 7.82
C ILE A 108 4.08 5.76 7.07
N LEU A 109 4.23 6.06 5.79
CA LEU A 109 3.11 6.25 4.86
C LEU A 109 3.06 5.09 3.88
N VAL A 110 1.91 4.43 3.78
CA VAL A 110 1.65 3.42 2.76
C VAL A 110 0.55 3.90 1.83
N ASN A 111 0.93 4.28 0.61
CA ASN A 111 0.02 4.64 -0.47
C ASN A 111 -0.54 3.36 -1.11
N ASN A 112 -1.60 2.79 -0.51
CA ASN A 112 -2.22 1.55 -0.96
C ASN A 112 -3.57 1.77 -1.65
N ALA A 113 -4.28 2.85 -1.36
CA ALA A 113 -5.57 3.14 -2.00
C ALA A 113 -5.47 3.13 -3.53
N GLY A 114 -6.43 2.51 -4.17
CA GLY A 114 -6.47 2.44 -5.63
C GLY A 114 -7.81 1.90 -6.13
N ILE A 115 -8.12 2.24 -7.37
CA ILE A 115 -9.31 1.78 -8.10
C ILE A 115 -8.93 1.27 -9.49
N THR A 116 -9.79 0.45 -10.07
CA THR A 116 -9.76 0.08 -11.49
C THR A 116 -11.05 0.51 -12.16
N ILE A 117 -10.97 0.91 -13.43
CA ILE A 117 -12.11 1.08 -14.35
C ILE A 117 -11.68 0.45 -15.66
N ASP A 118 -12.07 -0.79 -15.85
CA ASP A 118 -11.57 -1.64 -16.93
C ASP A 118 -12.42 -1.46 -18.20
N LYS A 119 -11.84 -0.84 -19.21
CA LYS A 119 -12.41 -0.66 -20.54
C LYS A 119 -11.30 -0.68 -21.58
N THR A 120 -11.56 -1.26 -22.75
CA THR A 120 -10.61 -1.14 -23.88
C THR A 120 -10.37 0.31 -24.25
N VAL A 121 -9.20 0.62 -24.79
CA VAL A 121 -8.79 2.01 -25.10
C VAL A 121 -9.83 2.78 -25.90
N LEU A 122 -10.48 2.14 -26.88
CA LEU A 122 -11.51 2.79 -27.70
C LEU A 122 -12.84 3.07 -26.96
N LYS A 123 -13.04 2.48 -25.78
CA LYS A 123 -14.24 2.65 -24.95
C LYS A 123 -13.96 3.43 -23.66
N LEU A 124 -12.70 3.68 -23.36
CA LEU A 124 -12.27 4.41 -22.16
C LEU A 124 -12.58 5.89 -22.35
N SER A 125 -13.38 6.48 -21.47
CA SER A 125 -13.65 7.93 -21.49
C SER A 125 -12.53 8.71 -20.79
N ASP A 126 -12.44 10.01 -21.10
CA ASP A 126 -11.51 10.90 -20.42
C ASP A 126 -11.78 10.95 -18.90
N GLU A 127 -13.05 10.92 -18.50
CA GLU A 127 -13.45 10.88 -17.08
C GLU A 127 -12.92 9.63 -16.38
N ASP A 128 -13.09 8.45 -16.99
CA ASP A 128 -12.56 7.18 -16.46
C ASP A 128 -11.03 7.21 -16.35
N TRP A 129 -10.38 7.79 -17.36
CA TRP A 129 -8.94 7.98 -17.39
C TRP A 129 -8.47 8.83 -16.21
N PHE A 130 -8.98 10.05 -16.09
CA PHE A 130 -8.55 10.97 -15.04
C PHE A 130 -8.94 10.48 -13.64
N LYS A 131 -10.09 9.84 -13.48
CA LYS A 131 -10.51 9.30 -12.20
C LYS A 131 -9.52 8.26 -11.65
N VAL A 132 -9.05 7.35 -12.50
CA VAL A 132 -8.06 6.33 -12.10
C VAL A 132 -6.70 6.97 -11.83
N LEU A 133 -6.23 7.89 -12.70
CA LEU A 133 -4.97 8.58 -12.46
C LEU A 133 -4.99 9.43 -11.18
N ASN A 134 -6.07 10.15 -10.94
CA ASN A 134 -6.19 11.01 -9.77
C ASN A 134 -6.13 10.21 -8.46
N VAL A 135 -6.83 9.06 -8.39
CA VAL A 135 -6.80 8.21 -7.20
C VAL A 135 -5.46 7.49 -7.05
N ASN A 136 -4.99 6.82 -8.12
CA ASN A 136 -3.89 5.87 -7.99
C ASN A 136 -2.50 6.53 -8.00
N LEU A 137 -2.35 7.65 -8.73
CA LEU A 137 -1.06 8.32 -8.93
C LEU A 137 -1.02 9.69 -8.26
N SER A 138 -1.96 10.59 -8.60
CA SER A 138 -1.97 11.94 -8.03
C SER A 138 -2.17 11.89 -6.50
N GLY A 139 -3.04 11.00 -6.00
CA GLY A 139 -3.24 10.80 -4.56
C GLY A 139 -1.96 10.39 -3.84
N ALA A 140 -1.21 9.44 -4.40
CA ALA A 140 0.08 9.02 -3.84
C ALA A 140 1.09 10.19 -3.83
N PHE A 141 1.08 11.05 -4.85
CA PHE A 141 1.90 12.25 -4.88
C PHE A 141 1.49 13.25 -3.78
N PHE A 142 0.20 13.60 -3.65
CA PHE A 142 -0.26 14.59 -2.67
C PHE A 142 0.00 14.15 -1.22
N LEU A 143 -0.28 12.88 -0.91
CA LEU A 143 -0.01 12.30 0.40
C LEU A 143 1.49 12.27 0.70
N SER A 144 2.30 11.83 -0.27
CA SER A 144 3.76 11.79 -0.13
C SER A 144 4.35 13.17 0.05
N GLN A 145 3.86 14.19 -0.68
CA GLN A 145 4.30 15.58 -0.55
C GLN A 145 4.05 16.13 0.86
N ALA A 146 2.86 15.88 1.43
CA ALA A 146 2.51 16.32 2.78
C ALA A 146 3.32 15.57 3.85
N ALA A 147 3.44 14.24 3.73
CA ALA A 147 4.21 13.41 4.65
C ALA A 147 5.71 13.71 4.60
N LEU A 148 6.27 13.90 3.40
CA LEU A 148 7.69 14.15 3.20
C LEU A 148 8.18 15.41 3.92
N ARG A 149 7.38 16.48 3.96
CA ARG A 149 7.69 17.70 4.71
C ARG A 149 7.91 17.39 6.19
N HIS A 150 6.95 16.72 6.82
CA HIS A 150 7.00 16.33 8.22
C HIS A 150 8.16 15.35 8.50
N MET A 151 8.34 14.35 7.64
CA MET A 151 9.41 13.35 7.80
C MET A 151 10.82 13.96 7.64
N ALA A 152 11.00 14.88 6.69
CA ALA A 152 12.30 15.56 6.49
C ALA A 152 12.67 16.44 7.69
N GLU A 153 11.70 17.16 8.27
CA GLU A 153 11.92 17.95 9.50
C GLU A 153 12.36 17.08 10.68
N ARG A 154 11.86 15.84 10.74
CA ARG A 154 12.20 14.86 11.78
C ARG A 154 13.49 14.08 11.49
N GLY A 155 13.94 14.08 10.23
CA GLY A 155 15.15 13.35 9.80
C GLY A 155 14.91 11.86 9.51
N SER A 156 13.66 11.37 9.58
CA SER A 156 13.36 9.96 9.38
C SER A 156 11.95 9.73 8.84
N GLY A 157 11.78 8.67 8.04
CA GLY A 157 10.47 8.27 7.51
C GLY A 157 10.56 7.10 6.54
N ARG A 158 9.41 6.50 6.26
CA ARG A 158 9.22 5.42 5.29
C ARG A 158 8.01 5.72 4.43
N ILE A 159 8.18 5.76 3.12
CA ILE A 159 7.07 5.86 2.17
C ILE A 159 7.09 4.59 1.33
N VAL A 160 5.99 3.86 1.31
CA VAL A 160 5.83 2.65 0.48
C VAL A 160 4.62 2.83 -0.43
N ASN A 161 4.86 2.81 -1.74
CA ASN A 161 3.82 2.87 -2.75
C ASN A 161 3.40 1.46 -3.15
N VAL A 162 2.10 1.17 -3.14
CA VAL A 162 1.56 -0.10 -3.63
C VAL A 162 1.15 0.07 -5.08
N SER A 163 2.00 -0.40 -5.98
CA SER A 163 1.75 -0.42 -7.42
C SER A 163 1.03 -1.71 -7.85
N SER A 164 1.42 -2.32 -8.94
CA SER A 164 0.89 -3.58 -9.48
C SER A 164 1.84 -4.14 -10.53
N VAL A 165 1.85 -5.44 -10.70
CA VAL A 165 2.47 -6.12 -11.84
C VAL A 165 1.92 -5.60 -13.18
N ILE A 166 0.66 -5.14 -13.21
CA ILE A 166 0.05 -4.54 -14.38
C ILE A 166 0.74 -3.22 -14.78
N GLY A 167 1.35 -2.51 -13.82
CA GLY A 167 2.21 -1.37 -14.10
C GLY A 167 3.51 -1.73 -14.82
N GLU A 168 3.97 -2.97 -14.71
CA GLU A 168 5.18 -3.51 -15.37
C GLU A 168 4.83 -4.09 -16.74
N MET A 169 3.83 -4.95 -16.83
CA MET A 169 3.48 -5.73 -18.03
C MET A 169 2.43 -5.07 -18.93
N GLY A 170 1.56 -4.21 -18.36
CA GLY A 170 0.31 -3.80 -19.01
C GLY A 170 -0.75 -4.91 -18.97
N ASN A 171 -2.00 -4.56 -19.34
CA ASN A 171 -3.08 -5.54 -19.53
C ASN A 171 -4.15 -4.97 -20.45
N ILE A 172 -4.80 -5.83 -21.23
CA ILE A 172 -5.93 -5.45 -22.09
C ILE A 172 -7.07 -4.88 -21.22
N GLY A 173 -7.56 -3.71 -21.60
CA GLY A 173 -8.66 -3.03 -20.89
C GLY A 173 -8.23 -2.20 -19.68
N GLN A 174 -6.94 -2.09 -19.39
CA GLN A 174 -6.43 -1.41 -18.19
C GLN A 174 -5.42 -0.31 -18.50
N ALA A 175 -5.58 0.43 -19.61
CA ALA A 175 -4.64 1.47 -20.00
C ALA A 175 -4.44 2.55 -18.92
N ASN A 176 -5.54 3.04 -18.31
CA ASN A 176 -5.53 4.01 -17.22
C ASN A 176 -4.87 3.44 -15.95
N TYR A 177 -5.22 2.21 -15.59
CA TYR A 177 -4.66 1.53 -14.43
C TYR A 177 -3.16 1.27 -14.60
N ALA A 178 -2.76 0.67 -15.72
CA ALA A 178 -1.36 0.42 -16.04
C ALA A 178 -0.54 1.72 -16.01
N ALA A 179 -1.00 2.77 -16.69
CA ALA A 179 -0.33 4.07 -16.69
C ALA A 179 -0.19 4.65 -15.27
N SER A 180 -1.26 4.57 -14.44
CA SER A 180 -1.22 5.07 -13.07
C SER A 180 -0.22 4.30 -12.19
N LYS A 181 -0.15 2.97 -12.36
CA LYS A 181 0.73 2.10 -11.56
C LYS A 181 2.19 2.17 -12.04
N SER A 182 2.44 2.29 -13.34
CA SER A 182 3.77 2.58 -13.89
C SER A 182 4.30 3.94 -13.44
N GLY A 183 3.43 4.95 -13.38
CA GLY A 183 3.80 6.30 -12.92
C GLY A 183 4.38 6.31 -11.50
N LEU A 184 3.95 5.39 -10.64
CA LEU A 184 4.49 5.25 -9.28
C LEU A 184 5.97 4.88 -9.26
N PHE A 185 6.51 4.23 -10.29
CA PHE A 185 7.94 3.88 -10.36
C PHE A 185 8.81 5.13 -10.49
N GLY A 186 8.45 6.02 -11.43
CA GLY A 186 9.13 7.31 -11.59
C GLY A 186 8.97 8.21 -10.37
N LEU A 187 7.75 8.30 -9.84
CA LEU A 187 7.46 9.05 -8.62
C LEU A 187 8.32 8.56 -7.43
N THR A 188 8.38 7.26 -7.22
CA THR A 188 9.19 6.64 -6.14
C THR A 188 10.66 7.00 -6.24
N LYS A 189 11.24 6.86 -7.44
CA LYS A 189 12.67 7.17 -7.68
C LYS A 189 12.97 8.65 -7.46
N THR A 190 12.06 9.53 -7.88
CA THR A 190 12.20 10.97 -7.68
C THR A 190 12.09 11.33 -6.19
N LEU A 191 11.04 10.86 -5.50
CA LEU A 191 10.86 11.14 -4.08
C LEU A 191 12.02 10.60 -3.22
N ALA A 192 12.60 9.45 -3.58
CA ALA A 192 13.78 8.91 -2.90
C ALA A 192 14.99 9.86 -2.99
N ARG A 193 15.22 10.44 -4.17
CA ARG A 193 16.30 11.44 -4.38
C ARG A 193 16.02 12.75 -3.67
N GLU A 194 14.77 13.24 -3.73
CA GLU A 194 14.37 14.46 -3.04
C GLU A 194 14.41 14.30 -1.51
N ALA A 195 14.04 13.13 -0.98
CA ALA A 195 14.19 12.81 0.44
C ALA A 195 15.66 12.97 0.91
N ALA A 196 16.60 12.36 0.18
CA ALA A 196 18.02 12.49 0.47
C ALA A 196 18.51 13.94 0.37
N PHE A 197 18.07 14.69 -0.66
CA PHE A 197 18.38 16.10 -0.83
C PHE A 197 17.86 16.96 0.33
N LEU A 198 16.64 16.73 0.80
CA LEU A 198 16.06 17.45 1.94
C LEU A 198 16.81 17.15 3.24
N LEU A 199 17.16 15.88 3.48
CA LEU A 199 17.97 15.50 4.65
C LEU A 199 19.36 16.13 4.61
N ALA A 200 20.01 16.17 3.44
CA ALA A 200 21.32 16.82 3.27
C ALA A 200 21.24 18.31 3.62
N ARG A 201 20.22 19.01 3.11
CA ARG A 201 20.02 20.44 3.42
C ARG A 201 19.72 20.71 4.90
N ALA A 202 19.08 19.76 5.57
CA ALA A 202 18.80 19.83 7.01
C ALA A 202 19.98 19.37 7.90
N GLY A 203 21.10 18.95 7.31
CA GLY A 203 22.26 18.41 8.04
C GLY A 203 21.99 17.05 8.71
N LYS A 204 20.99 16.30 8.22
CA LYS A 204 20.52 15.04 8.82
C LYS A 204 20.85 13.80 7.97
N LEU A 205 21.49 13.96 6.83
CA LEU A 205 21.78 12.84 5.92
C LEU A 205 22.86 11.89 6.46
N THR A 206 23.82 12.42 7.21
CA THR A 206 24.99 11.69 7.70
C THR A 206 24.92 11.41 9.20
N ASP A 207 23.72 11.46 9.79
CA ASP A 207 23.53 11.04 11.17
C ASP A 207 23.78 9.52 11.27
N PRO A 208 24.86 9.06 11.93
CA PRO A 208 25.22 7.64 11.99
C PRO A 208 24.17 6.81 12.75
N ASP A 209 23.40 7.42 13.65
CA ASP A 209 22.33 6.80 14.40
C ASP A 209 20.95 7.04 13.72
N GLY A 210 20.93 7.79 12.64
CA GLY A 210 19.74 8.15 11.88
C GLY A 210 19.23 6.99 11.04
N VAL A 211 17.93 6.69 11.16
CA VAL A 211 17.28 5.66 10.33
C VAL A 211 16.97 6.13 8.91
N GLY A 212 17.24 7.42 8.62
CA GLY A 212 17.04 8.03 7.31
C GLY A 212 15.59 8.08 6.84
N LEU A 213 15.41 8.53 5.60
CA LEU A 213 14.10 8.57 4.93
C LEU A 213 14.19 7.80 3.61
N THR A 214 13.35 6.79 3.46
CA THR A 214 13.34 5.95 2.26
C THR A 214 11.98 5.93 1.58
N VAL A 215 11.99 5.78 0.26
CA VAL A 215 10.78 5.69 -0.57
C VAL A 215 10.93 4.49 -1.50
N ASN A 216 10.01 3.53 -1.41
CA ASN A 216 10.04 2.30 -2.22
C ASN A 216 8.65 1.96 -2.77
N THR A 217 8.61 1.07 -3.74
CA THR A 217 7.37 0.55 -4.33
C THR A 217 7.34 -0.97 -4.21
N VAL A 218 6.14 -1.52 -3.98
CA VAL A 218 5.85 -2.94 -4.16
C VAL A 218 4.93 -3.13 -5.36
N THR A 219 5.12 -4.21 -6.12
CA THR A 219 4.29 -4.58 -7.29
C THR A 219 3.64 -5.94 -7.03
N PRO A 220 2.45 -5.93 -6.36
CA PRO A 220 1.67 -7.14 -6.20
C PRO A 220 1.24 -7.71 -7.56
N GLY A 221 1.25 -9.04 -7.66
CA GLY A 221 0.58 -9.77 -8.73
C GLY A 221 -0.93 -9.87 -8.48
N PHE A 222 -1.54 -10.96 -8.93
CA PHE A 222 -2.94 -11.25 -8.62
C PHE A 222 -3.07 -11.78 -7.20
N ILE A 223 -3.69 -10.98 -6.34
CA ILE A 223 -3.84 -11.23 -4.90
C ILE A 223 -5.30 -11.57 -4.59
N ALA A 224 -5.53 -12.63 -3.82
CA ALA A 224 -6.85 -13.08 -3.39
C ALA A 224 -7.47 -12.03 -2.44
N THR A 225 -8.26 -11.13 -3.00
CA THR A 225 -9.00 -10.07 -2.32
C THR A 225 -10.41 -9.98 -2.87
N GLU A 226 -11.29 -9.27 -2.20
CA GLU A 226 -12.66 -8.95 -2.66
C GLU A 226 -12.69 -8.40 -4.10
N MET A 227 -11.61 -7.79 -4.56
CA MET A 227 -11.50 -7.28 -5.94
C MET A 227 -11.59 -8.40 -7.00
N LEU A 228 -11.23 -9.63 -6.65
CA LEU A 228 -11.30 -10.79 -7.56
C LEU A 228 -12.58 -11.61 -7.41
N GLU A 229 -13.45 -11.33 -6.43
CA GLU A 229 -14.68 -12.10 -6.18
C GLU A 229 -15.66 -12.09 -7.37
N HIS A 230 -15.61 -11.03 -8.17
CA HIS A 230 -16.47 -10.88 -9.35
C HIS A 230 -15.83 -11.37 -10.65
N VAL A 231 -14.60 -11.89 -10.58
CA VAL A 231 -13.90 -12.41 -11.77
C VAL A 231 -14.38 -13.84 -12.06
N PRO A 232 -14.87 -14.15 -13.28
CA PRO A 232 -15.32 -15.50 -13.62
C PRO A 232 -14.26 -16.56 -13.41
N THR A 233 -14.65 -17.75 -12.89
CA THR A 233 -13.73 -18.85 -12.56
C THR A 233 -12.77 -19.22 -13.70
N LYS A 234 -13.28 -19.30 -14.94
CA LYS A 234 -12.45 -19.59 -16.13
C LYS A 234 -11.37 -18.56 -16.37
N VAL A 235 -11.61 -17.29 -16.01
CA VAL A 235 -10.62 -16.21 -16.13
C VAL A 235 -9.58 -16.36 -15.03
N LEU A 236 -10.01 -16.67 -13.80
CA LEU A 236 -9.10 -16.94 -12.68
C LEU A 236 -8.18 -18.13 -12.94
N GLU A 237 -8.73 -19.24 -13.49
CA GLU A 237 -7.94 -20.41 -13.90
C GLU A 237 -6.87 -20.04 -14.94
N LYS A 238 -7.23 -19.22 -15.93
CA LYS A 238 -6.26 -18.72 -16.93
C LYS A 238 -5.19 -17.84 -16.29
N ILE A 239 -5.55 -16.97 -15.38
CA ILE A 239 -4.61 -16.13 -14.62
C ILE A 239 -3.65 -17.00 -13.82
N VAL A 240 -4.18 -17.94 -13.03
CA VAL A 240 -3.38 -18.86 -12.21
C VAL A 240 -2.43 -19.68 -13.07
N GLY A 241 -2.86 -20.12 -14.25
CA GLY A 241 -2.00 -20.84 -15.20
C GLY A 241 -0.82 -20.03 -15.76
N GLN A 242 -0.86 -18.70 -15.63
CA GLN A 242 0.26 -17.82 -16.04
C GLN A 242 1.25 -17.54 -14.88
N ILE A 243 0.83 -17.79 -13.63
CA ILE A 243 1.66 -17.54 -12.46
C ILE A 243 2.61 -18.75 -12.23
N PRO A 244 3.93 -18.59 -12.27
CA PRO A 244 4.86 -19.70 -12.06
C PRO A 244 4.64 -20.46 -10.75
N LEU A 245 4.26 -19.77 -9.65
CA LEU A 245 3.92 -20.42 -8.38
C LEU A 245 2.55 -21.11 -8.38
N GLY A 246 1.78 -21.06 -9.48
CA GLY A 246 0.52 -21.81 -9.70
C GLY A 246 -0.64 -21.42 -8.77
N ARG A 247 -0.61 -20.24 -8.16
CA ARG A 247 -1.66 -19.76 -7.26
C ARG A 247 -1.74 -18.24 -7.20
N LEU A 248 -2.85 -17.73 -6.74
CA LEU A 248 -2.96 -16.33 -6.32
C LEU A 248 -2.09 -16.05 -5.09
N GLY A 249 -1.58 -14.83 -4.99
CA GLY A 249 -0.92 -14.36 -3.79
C GLY A 249 -1.94 -14.07 -2.68
N LYS A 250 -1.47 -14.05 -1.43
CA LYS A 250 -2.27 -13.66 -0.27
C LYS A 250 -1.97 -12.19 0.09
N PRO A 251 -2.95 -11.43 0.60
CA PRO A 251 -2.71 -10.07 1.09
C PRO A 251 -1.55 -9.97 2.09
N GLU A 252 -1.37 -11.00 2.92
CA GLU A 252 -0.32 -11.10 3.93
C GLU A 252 1.08 -11.22 3.32
N GLU A 253 1.21 -11.80 2.12
CA GLU A 253 2.49 -11.91 1.41
C GLU A 253 2.96 -10.53 0.93
N VAL A 254 2.04 -9.70 0.45
CA VAL A 254 2.32 -8.29 0.13
C VAL A 254 2.65 -7.49 1.40
N ALA A 255 1.83 -7.64 2.44
CA ALA A 255 1.99 -6.95 3.71
C ALA A 255 3.35 -7.22 4.36
N ARG A 256 3.90 -8.44 4.21
CA ARG A 256 5.23 -8.80 4.71
C ARG A 256 6.35 -8.01 4.04
N VAL A 257 6.27 -7.79 2.73
CA VAL A 257 7.27 -6.99 2.01
C VAL A 257 7.14 -5.52 2.37
N VAL A 258 5.91 -4.99 2.50
CA VAL A 258 5.68 -3.62 2.99
C VAL A 258 6.26 -3.43 4.39
N HIS A 259 6.02 -4.37 5.31
CA HIS A 259 6.59 -4.36 6.65
C HIS A 259 8.13 -4.36 6.61
N PHE A 260 8.75 -5.23 5.81
CA PHE A 260 10.19 -5.28 5.64
C PHE A 260 10.74 -3.91 5.20
N LEU A 261 10.14 -3.28 4.18
CA LEU A 261 10.55 -1.97 3.68
C LEU A 261 10.30 -0.82 4.69
N ALA A 262 9.31 -0.98 5.56
CA ALA A 262 8.96 -0.01 6.60
C ALA A 262 9.89 -0.08 7.84
N ALA A 263 10.61 -1.18 8.03
CA ALA A 263 11.49 -1.37 9.17
C ALA A 263 12.73 -0.47 9.11
N ASP A 264 13.27 -0.09 10.28
CA ASP A 264 14.49 0.72 10.38
C ASP A 264 15.70 -0.01 9.78
N ALA A 265 15.76 -1.34 9.93
CA ALA A 265 16.79 -2.19 9.34
C ALA A 265 16.86 -2.13 7.79
N SER A 266 15.82 -1.62 7.12
CA SER A 266 15.79 -1.39 5.68
C SER A 266 16.23 0.02 5.27
N GLY A 267 16.90 0.76 6.14
CA GLY A 267 17.31 2.15 5.92
C GLY A 267 18.24 2.38 4.72
N TYR A 268 18.88 1.34 4.19
CA TYR A 268 19.74 1.42 2.99
C TYR A 268 19.01 1.01 1.69
N ILE A 269 17.68 0.80 1.76
CA ILE A 269 16.85 0.40 0.61
C ILE A 269 15.95 1.57 0.24
N THR A 270 16.25 2.24 -0.87
CA THR A 270 15.42 3.36 -1.35
C THR A 270 15.38 3.42 -2.88
N GLY A 271 14.29 3.95 -3.44
CA GLY A 271 14.08 4.07 -4.89
C GLY A 271 13.81 2.73 -5.60
N GLN A 272 13.56 1.65 -4.87
CA GLN A 272 13.43 0.30 -5.42
C GLN A 272 11.97 -0.06 -5.72
N VAL A 273 11.80 -0.95 -6.70
CA VAL A 273 10.54 -1.60 -7.06
C VAL A 273 10.68 -3.09 -6.75
N TRP A 274 9.77 -3.60 -5.91
CA TRP A 274 9.83 -4.97 -5.39
C TRP A 274 8.63 -5.79 -5.88
N GLY A 275 8.89 -6.79 -6.72
CA GLY A 275 7.88 -7.73 -7.20
C GLY A 275 7.38 -8.66 -6.07
N VAL A 276 6.04 -8.77 -5.95
CA VAL A 276 5.36 -9.73 -5.07
C VAL A 276 4.27 -10.41 -5.92
N ASN A 277 4.68 -11.09 -6.97
CA ASN A 277 3.81 -11.49 -8.08
C ASN A 277 3.84 -12.99 -8.42
N GLY A 278 4.54 -13.81 -7.61
CA GLY A 278 4.63 -15.25 -7.82
C GLY A 278 5.43 -15.65 -9.08
N GLY A 279 6.29 -14.75 -9.57
CA GLY A 279 7.09 -14.94 -10.77
C GLY A 279 6.35 -14.58 -12.07
N LEU A 280 5.20 -13.92 -11.98
CA LEU A 280 4.42 -13.54 -13.17
C LEU A 280 5.19 -12.53 -14.05
N ASP A 281 6.00 -11.70 -13.44
CA ASP A 281 6.94 -10.79 -14.08
C ASP A 281 8.30 -10.88 -13.36
N MET A 282 9.38 -11.15 -14.13
CA MET A 282 10.74 -11.39 -13.65
C MET A 282 11.76 -10.60 -14.47
#